data_7e3aefd41891597102d8e7a41a5c5ea1
#
_entry.id   7e3aefd41891597102d8e7a41a5c5ea1
#
_cell.length_a   1.000
_cell.length_b   1.000
_cell.length_c   1.000
_cell.angle_alpha   90.00
_cell.angle_beta   90.00
_cell.angle_gamma   90.00
#
_symmetry.space_group_name_H-M   'P 1'
#
loop_
_entity.id
_entity.type
_entity.pdbx_description
1 polymer ?
#
loop_
_entity_poly.entity_id
_entity_poly.type
_entity_poly.pdbx_seq_one_letter_code
_entity_poly.pdbx_strand_id
1 'polypeptide(L)'
;MTDVFDFMEQLEPYGEKPNTIFRLVQRHRLIIDPFAEQIAGARILDLAAHDGRWSYALANAGAKNVIGVEARQELIDRFFHFPQTDVKSRVTLIQNDLYAELEARDASGETFDVVAVYGIFSHIMDHFRLLSLVEKLKPTLVIIDSEFIKADNAMVQVLKEEISNPLNAVSDIPDVTHTVVGVPSKRSMEFMAEALRMDLTWVDHDLILEGDQTGMSDYYREGRK
;
A
#
# COMPACT_ATOMS: atom_id res chain seq x y z
N MET A 1 13.10 7.96 -20.59
CA MET A 1 12.16 6.85 -20.31
C MET A 1 10.89 7.50 -19.83
N THR A 2 9.75 7.15 -20.40
CA THR A 2 8.43 7.57 -19.94
C THR A 2 8.22 6.95 -18.55
N ASP A 3 7.81 7.76 -17.58
CA ASP A 3 7.54 7.25 -16.23
C ASP A 3 6.28 6.36 -16.25
N VAL A 4 6.23 5.36 -15.38
CA VAL A 4 5.09 4.42 -15.28
C VAL A 4 3.77 5.13 -14.99
N PHE A 5 3.79 6.34 -14.45
CA PHE A 5 2.63 7.14 -14.07
C PHE A 5 2.29 8.29 -15.04
N ASP A 6 3.06 8.52 -16.12
CA ASP A 6 2.85 9.66 -17.04
C ASP A 6 1.43 9.69 -17.63
N PHE A 7 0.84 8.52 -17.91
CA PHE A 7 -0.52 8.43 -18.44
C PHE A 7 -1.58 8.97 -17.47
N MET A 8 -1.30 9.03 -16.18
CA MET A 8 -2.24 9.50 -15.16
C MET A 8 -2.49 11.00 -15.24
N GLU A 9 -1.61 11.78 -15.90
CA GLU A 9 -1.86 13.21 -16.17
C GLU A 9 -3.16 13.45 -16.94
N GLN A 10 -3.62 12.45 -17.70
CA GLN A 10 -4.83 12.51 -18.50
C GLN A 10 -6.07 11.97 -17.76
N LEU A 11 -5.90 11.51 -16.49
CA LEU A 11 -6.96 10.90 -15.70
C LEU A 11 -7.36 11.77 -14.52
N GLU A 12 -8.66 11.90 -14.28
CA GLU A 12 -9.17 12.50 -13.06
C GLU A 12 -8.95 11.59 -11.83
N PRO A 13 -8.55 12.14 -10.68
CA PRO A 13 -8.30 13.57 -10.37
C PRO A 13 -6.83 14.00 -10.52
N TYR A 14 -6.00 13.27 -11.26
CA TYR A 14 -4.54 13.46 -11.29
C TYR A 14 -4.11 14.64 -12.15
N GLY A 15 -4.77 14.87 -13.28
CA GLY A 15 -4.45 15.95 -14.22
C GLY A 15 -4.50 17.34 -13.57
N GLU A 16 -5.34 17.52 -12.56
CA GLU A 16 -5.46 18.77 -11.81
C GLU A 16 -4.40 18.91 -10.68
N LYS A 17 -3.63 17.86 -10.40
CA LYS A 17 -2.70 17.79 -9.27
C LYS A 17 -1.32 17.26 -9.67
N PRO A 18 -0.52 18.03 -10.42
CA PRO A 18 0.77 17.56 -10.95
C PRO A 18 1.74 17.07 -9.87
N ASN A 19 1.71 17.66 -8.68
CA ASN A 19 2.51 17.20 -7.54
C ASN A 19 2.14 15.77 -7.08
N THR A 20 0.94 15.29 -7.42
CA THR A 20 0.53 13.91 -7.07
C THR A 20 1.30 12.89 -7.89
N ILE A 21 1.46 13.13 -9.19
CA ILE A 21 2.22 12.22 -10.07
C ILE A 21 3.69 12.24 -9.68
N PHE A 22 4.27 13.43 -9.48
CA PHE A 22 5.63 13.55 -8.98
C PHE A 22 5.84 12.74 -7.69
N ARG A 23 4.90 12.84 -6.73
CA ARG A 23 4.92 12.05 -5.50
C ARG A 23 4.88 10.54 -5.79
N LEU A 24 4.07 10.08 -6.73
CA LEU A 24 4.00 8.66 -7.09
C LEU A 24 5.36 8.17 -7.63
N VAL A 25 6.00 8.95 -8.48
CA VAL A 25 7.34 8.66 -9.01
C VAL A 25 8.37 8.53 -7.89
N GLN A 26 8.40 9.47 -6.94
CA GLN A 26 9.33 9.40 -5.82
C GLN A 26 9.05 8.22 -4.89
N ARG A 27 7.77 7.95 -4.61
CA ARG A 27 7.41 6.76 -3.83
C ARG A 27 7.82 5.47 -4.54
N HIS A 28 7.69 5.39 -5.87
CA HIS A 28 8.13 4.23 -6.65
C HIS A 28 9.61 3.90 -6.40
N ARG A 29 10.47 4.93 -6.33
CA ARG A 29 11.90 4.79 -6.01
C ARG A 29 12.16 4.21 -4.61
N LEU A 30 11.22 4.35 -3.68
CA LEU A 30 11.34 3.84 -2.31
C LEU A 30 10.73 2.44 -2.14
N ILE A 31 9.62 2.15 -2.83
CA ILE A 31 8.79 0.98 -2.53
C ILE A 31 8.73 -0.05 -3.66
N ILE A 32 9.31 0.23 -4.84
CA ILE A 32 9.36 -0.70 -5.97
C ILE A 32 10.79 -0.90 -6.45
N ASP A 33 11.53 0.16 -6.79
CA ASP A 33 12.87 0.03 -7.37
C ASP A 33 13.85 -0.79 -6.51
N PRO A 34 13.90 -0.62 -5.18
CA PRO A 34 14.80 -1.39 -4.33
C PRO A 34 14.48 -2.90 -4.30
N PHE A 35 13.27 -3.27 -4.69
CA PHE A 35 12.76 -4.65 -4.65
C PHE A 35 12.50 -5.22 -6.04
N ALA A 36 13.04 -4.61 -7.09
CA ALA A 36 12.78 -4.99 -8.48
C ALA A 36 13.11 -6.47 -8.77
N GLU A 37 14.17 -7.01 -8.17
CA GLU A 37 14.55 -8.42 -8.33
C GLU A 37 13.54 -9.38 -7.71
N GLN A 38 12.98 -9.03 -6.53
CA GLN A 38 11.97 -9.84 -5.84
C GLN A 38 10.59 -9.71 -6.48
N ILE A 39 10.30 -8.59 -7.13
CA ILE A 39 9.05 -8.32 -7.85
C ILE A 39 9.03 -9.05 -9.20
N ALA A 40 10.17 -9.15 -9.89
CA ALA A 40 10.25 -9.76 -11.20
C ALA A 40 9.83 -11.24 -11.18
N GLY A 41 8.78 -11.57 -11.95
CA GLY A 41 8.19 -12.90 -12.01
C GLY A 41 7.32 -13.30 -10.81
N ALA A 42 7.20 -12.46 -9.79
CA ALA A 42 6.46 -12.72 -8.57
C ALA A 42 4.93 -12.74 -8.77
N ARG A 43 4.25 -13.53 -7.94
CA ARG A 43 2.82 -13.45 -7.70
C ARG A 43 2.58 -12.51 -6.51
N ILE A 44 1.89 -11.40 -6.74
CA ILE A 44 1.77 -10.31 -5.76
C ILE A 44 0.32 -10.13 -5.32
N LEU A 45 0.14 -9.88 -4.01
CA LEU A 45 -1.11 -9.39 -3.42
C LEU A 45 -0.90 -7.93 -2.99
N ASP A 46 -1.72 -7.02 -3.53
CA ASP A 46 -1.71 -5.59 -3.20
C ASP A 46 -2.95 -5.27 -2.37
N LEU A 47 -2.76 -4.95 -1.09
CA LEU A 47 -3.83 -4.70 -0.12
C LEU A 47 -4.21 -3.22 -0.08
N ALA A 48 -5.52 -2.94 -0.18
CA ALA A 48 -6.10 -1.62 -0.35
C ALA A 48 -5.56 -0.93 -1.63
N ALA A 49 -5.75 -1.63 -2.76
CA ALA A 49 -5.16 -1.27 -4.05
C ALA A 49 -5.66 0.06 -4.63
N HIS A 50 -6.71 0.66 -4.04
CA HIS A 50 -7.34 1.91 -4.48
C HIS A 50 -7.76 1.79 -5.96
N ASP A 51 -7.29 2.68 -6.84
CA ASP A 51 -7.55 2.65 -8.29
C ASP A 51 -6.59 1.75 -9.08
N GLY A 52 -5.82 0.90 -8.40
CA GLY A 52 -4.90 -0.03 -9.02
C GLY A 52 -3.56 0.56 -9.48
N ARG A 53 -3.24 1.82 -9.15
CA ARG A 53 -2.01 2.47 -9.58
C ARG A 53 -0.75 1.74 -9.15
N TRP A 54 -0.72 1.22 -7.92
CA TRP A 54 0.40 0.46 -7.41
C TRP A 54 0.42 -0.96 -7.93
N SER A 55 -0.75 -1.59 -8.08
CA SER A 55 -0.86 -2.88 -8.77
C SER A 55 -0.32 -2.80 -10.21
N TYR A 56 -0.64 -1.69 -10.93
CA TYR A 56 -0.12 -1.45 -12.28
C TYR A 56 1.41 -1.23 -12.27
N ALA A 57 1.93 -0.45 -11.31
CA ALA A 57 3.37 -0.22 -11.19
C ALA A 57 4.14 -1.50 -10.84
N LEU A 58 3.62 -2.35 -9.96
CA LEU A 58 4.18 -3.67 -9.64
C LEU A 58 4.18 -4.59 -10.88
N ALA A 59 3.10 -4.60 -11.66
CA ALA A 59 3.06 -5.33 -12.91
C ALA A 59 4.06 -4.78 -13.93
N ASN A 60 4.22 -3.45 -14.02
CA ASN A 60 5.22 -2.82 -14.89
C ASN A 60 6.65 -3.14 -14.46
N ALA A 61 6.91 -3.31 -13.18
CA ALA A 61 8.19 -3.75 -12.63
C ALA A 61 8.50 -5.25 -12.89
N GLY A 62 7.61 -5.95 -13.60
CA GLY A 62 7.85 -7.32 -14.04
C GLY A 62 7.14 -8.41 -13.23
N ALA A 63 6.22 -8.08 -12.33
CA ALA A 63 5.44 -9.09 -11.65
C ALA A 63 4.72 -10.01 -12.65
N LYS A 64 4.64 -11.31 -12.33
CA LYS A 64 3.93 -12.30 -13.15
C LYS A 64 2.43 -12.02 -13.17
N ASN A 65 1.87 -11.76 -12.01
CA ASN A 65 0.50 -11.30 -11.82
C ASN A 65 0.35 -10.55 -10.50
N VAL A 66 -0.56 -9.58 -10.48
CA VAL A 66 -0.90 -8.80 -9.29
C VAL A 66 -2.39 -8.91 -9.04
N ILE A 67 -2.77 -9.28 -7.83
CA ILE A 67 -4.14 -9.22 -7.35
C ILE A 67 -4.25 -8.06 -6.38
N GLY A 68 -5.02 -7.04 -6.76
CA GLY A 68 -5.31 -5.89 -5.92
C GLY A 68 -6.66 -6.04 -5.24
N VAL A 69 -6.71 -5.84 -3.93
CA VAL A 69 -7.94 -5.90 -3.12
C VAL A 69 -8.32 -4.49 -2.70
N GLU A 70 -9.54 -4.08 -3.00
CA GLU A 70 -10.07 -2.77 -2.64
C GLU A 70 -11.53 -2.89 -2.20
N ALA A 71 -11.91 -2.18 -1.14
CA ALA A 71 -13.27 -2.24 -0.60
C ALA A 71 -14.28 -1.42 -1.44
N ARG A 72 -13.83 -0.36 -2.10
CA ARG A 72 -14.66 0.60 -2.83
C ARG A 72 -14.69 0.31 -4.33
N GLN A 73 -15.83 -0.10 -4.84
CA GLN A 73 -16.01 -0.40 -6.27
C GLN A 73 -15.72 0.81 -7.15
N GLU A 74 -16.12 2.01 -6.72
CA GLU A 74 -15.89 3.24 -7.48
C GLU A 74 -14.41 3.57 -7.70
N LEU A 75 -13.51 3.07 -6.84
CA LEU A 75 -12.06 3.19 -7.04
C LEU A 75 -11.57 2.16 -8.04
N ILE A 76 -12.03 0.91 -7.93
CA ILE A 76 -11.71 -0.16 -8.88
C ILE A 76 -12.12 0.24 -10.31
N ASP A 77 -13.28 0.86 -10.47
CA ASP A 77 -13.81 1.26 -11.77
C ASP A 77 -12.88 2.24 -12.51
N ARG A 78 -12.10 3.04 -11.79
CA ARG A 78 -11.10 3.95 -12.39
C ARG A 78 -10.02 3.19 -13.15
N PHE A 79 -9.71 1.97 -12.77
CA PHE A 79 -8.73 1.13 -13.44
C PHE A 79 -9.10 0.84 -14.90
N PHE A 80 -10.38 0.92 -15.25
CA PHE A 80 -10.83 0.77 -16.64
C PHE A 80 -10.12 1.74 -17.59
N HIS A 81 -9.81 2.95 -17.12
CA HIS A 81 -9.17 4.00 -17.91
C HIS A 81 -7.65 3.87 -18.06
N PHE A 82 -7.02 2.92 -17.36
CA PHE A 82 -5.59 2.67 -17.49
C PHE A 82 -5.24 2.09 -18.87
N PRO A 83 -4.01 2.32 -19.39
CA PRO A 83 -3.62 1.86 -20.71
C PRO A 83 -3.83 0.36 -20.92
N GLN A 84 -4.45 0.00 -22.04
CA GLN A 84 -4.69 -1.40 -22.41
C GLN A 84 -3.39 -2.02 -22.95
N THR A 85 -2.55 -2.49 -22.07
CA THR A 85 -1.25 -3.11 -22.34
C THR A 85 -1.16 -4.50 -21.71
N ASP A 86 -0.10 -5.25 -22.02
CA ASP A 86 0.20 -6.50 -21.32
C ASP A 86 0.45 -6.28 -19.83
N VAL A 87 0.92 -5.10 -19.43
CA VAL A 87 1.04 -4.70 -18.01
C VAL A 87 -0.32 -4.77 -17.33
N LYS A 88 -1.33 -4.10 -17.90
CA LYS A 88 -2.69 -4.11 -17.36
C LYS A 88 -3.29 -5.50 -17.31
N SER A 89 -3.02 -6.36 -18.31
CA SER A 89 -3.55 -7.72 -18.38
C SER A 89 -3.05 -8.63 -17.25
N ARG A 90 -1.95 -8.26 -16.57
CA ARG A 90 -1.40 -8.97 -15.42
C ARG A 90 -1.99 -8.52 -14.09
N VAL A 91 -2.89 -7.52 -14.09
CA VAL A 91 -3.53 -6.98 -12.88
C VAL A 91 -4.99 -7.39 -12.83
N THR A 92 -5.41 -7.90 -11.69
CA THR A 92 -6.82 -8.17 -11.37
C THR A 92 -7.18 -7.42 -10.10
N LEU A 93 -8.17 -6.53 -10.17
CA LEU A 93 -8.70 -5.86 -8.98
C LEU A 93 -9.95 -6.58 -8.50
N ILE A 94 -10.07 -6.78 -7.19
CA ILE A 94 -11.17 -7.49 -6.54
C ILE A 94 -11.79 -6.56 -5.51
N GLN A 95 -13.14 -6.43 -5.55
CA GLN A 95 -13.85 -5.75 -4.50
C GLN A 95 -14.05 -6.69 -3.32
N ASN A 96 -13.37 -6.44 -2.22
CA ASN A 96 -13.57 -7.14 -0.96
C ASN A 96 -13.01 -6.33 0.22
N ASP A 97 -13.43 -6.68 1.43
CA ASP A 97 -12.72 -6.32 2.66
C ASP A 97 -11.37 -7.05 2.72
N LEU A 98 -10.32 -6.33 3.13
CA LEU A 98 -8.95 -6.88 3.14
C LEU A 98 -8.79 -8.06 4.10
N TYR A 99 -9.44 -8.05 5.26
CA TYR A 99 -9.35 -9.16 6.22
C TYR A 99 -10.11 -10.39 5.73
N ALA A 100 -11.32 -10.18 5.20
CA ALA A 100 -12.13 -11.25 4.62
C ALA A 100 -11.41 -11.91 3.44
N GLU A 101 -10.75 -11.12 2.58
CA GLU A 101 -9.96 -11.65 1.46
C GLU A 101 -8.76 -12.45 1.94
N LEU A 102 -8.00 -11.95 2.90
CA LEU A 102 -6.84 -12.66 3.46
C LEU A 102 -7.27 -13.98 4.11
N GLU A 103 -8.37 -14.00 4.86
CA GLU A 103 -8.91 -15.21 5.48
C GLU A 103 -9.37 -16.24 4.44
N ALA A 104 -10.01 -15.79 3.35
CA ALA A 104 -10.44 -16.68 2.27
C ALA A 104 -9.24 -17.32 1.55
N ARG A 105 -8.17 -16.57 1.33
CA ARG A 105 -6.94 -17.08 0.68
C ARG A 105 -6.17 -18.04 1.57
N ASP A 106 -6.06 -17.74 2.88
CA ASP A 106 -5.50 -18.66 3.86
C ASP A 106 -6.29 -19.98 3.87
N ALA A 107 -7.61 -19.92 3.93
CA ALA A 107 -8.48 -21.10 3.91
C ALA A 107 -8.37 -21.92 2.63
N SER A 108 -8.09 -21.31 1.49
CA SER A 108 -7.84 -21.99 0.20
C SER A 108 -6.42 -22.51 0.04
N GLY A 109 -5.51 -22.18 0.97
CA GLY A 109 -4.09 -22.55 0.91
C GLY A 109 -3.29 -21.80 -0.16
N GLU A 110 -3.78 -20.64 -0.60
CA GLU A 110 -3.07 -19.78 -1.54
C GLU A 110 -1.81 -19.18 -0.92
N THR A 111 -0.79 -19.01 -1.75
CA THR A 111 0.47 -18.37 -1.37
C THR A 111 0.81 -17.22 -2.33
N PHE A 112 1.58 -16.27 -1.86
CA PHE A 112 2.08 -15.14 -2.66
C PHE A 112 3.58 -14.98 -2.41
N ASP A 113 4.31 -14.54 -3.43
CA ASP A 113 5.73 -14.26 -3.30
C ASP A 113 5.95 -12.92 -2.60
N VAL A 114 5.13 -11.93 -2.94
CA VAL A 114 5.18 -10.58 -2.38
C VAL A 114 3.79 -10.13 -1.92
N VAL A 115 3.72 -9.49 -0.76
CA VAL A 115 2.52 -8.75 -0.31
C VAL A 115 2.86 -7.28 -0.17
N ALA A 116 2.10 -6.42 -0.87
CA ALA A 116 2.22 -4.97 -0.83
C ALA A 116 1.12 -4.36 0.07
N VAL A 117 1.51 -3.47 0.98
CA VAL A 117 0.64 -2.80 1.95
C VAL A 117 0.89 -1.30 1.86
N TYR A 118 0.32 -0.65 0.85
CA TYR A 118 0.63 0.74 0.52
C TYR A 118 -0.47 1.70 0.96
N GLY A 119 -0.19 2.46 2.03
CA GLY A 119 -1.06 3.52 2.53
C GLY A 119 -2.15 3.07 3.51
N ILE A 120 -2.45 1.79 3.65
CA ILE A 120 -3.55 1.31 4.50
C ILE A 120 -3.15 1.11 5.96
N PHE A 121 -1.88 0.83 6.25
CA PHE A 121 -1.45 0.37 7.57
C PHE A 121 -1.72 1.40 8.70
N SER A 122 -1.69 2.70 8.41
CA SER A 122 -2.08 3.76 9.35
C SER A 122 -3.59 4.05 9.41
N HIS A 123 -4.39 3.40 8.56
CA HIS A 123 -5.84 3.57 8.46
C HIS A 123 -6.64 2.38 9.05
N ILE A 124 -5.98 1.52 9.79
CA ILE A 124 -6.60 0.37 10.48
C ILE A 124 -6.23 0.38 11.97
N MET A 125 -6.97 -0.37 12.78
CA MET A 125 -6.64 -0.59 14.20
C MET A 125 -5.96 -1.92 14.44
N ASP A 126 -6.28 -2.94 13.66
CA ASP A 126 -5.91 -4.33 13.93
C ASP A 126 -4.65 -4.74 13.17
N HIS A 127 -3.54 -4.00 13.40
CA HIS A 127 -2.27 -4.17 12.71
C HIS A 127 -1.70 -5.58 12.86
N PHE A 128 -1.74 -6.13 14.08
CA PHE A 128 -1.16 -7.45 14.35
C PHE A 128 -1.97 -8.56 13.66
N ARG A 129 -3.30 -8.44 13.59
CA ARG A 129 -4.14 -9.37 12.82
C ARG A 129 -3.80 -9.32 11.35
N LEU A 130 -3.66 -8.10 10.76
CA LEU A 130 -3.28 -7.96 9.38
C LEU A 130 -1.97 -8.71 9.09
N LEU A 131 -0.92 -8.42 9.85
CA LEU A 131 0.39 -9.06 9.66
C LEU A 131 0.33 -10.57 9.89
N SER A 132 -0.44 -11.04 10.86
CA SER A 132 -0.63 -12.47 11.13
C SER A 132 -1.31 -13.20 9.99
N LEU A 133 -2.29 -12.56 9.32
CA LEU A 133 -2.95 -13.11 8.14
C LEU A 133 -2.04 -13.09 6.92
N VAL A 134 -1.25 -12.02 6.75
CA VAL A 134 -0.25 -11.92 5.68
C VAL A 134 0.81 -13.02 5.82
N GLU A 135 1.29 -13.29 7.05
CA GLU A 135 2.28 -14.34 7.32
C GLU A 135 1.80 -15.72 6.87
N LYS A 136 0.51 -16.04 7.07
CA LYS A 136 -0.08 -17.32 6.65
C LYS A 136 -0.06 -17.56 5.14
N LEU A 137 -0.01 -16.49 4.34
CA LEU A 137 0.15 -16.57 2.88
C LEU A 137 1.59 -16.86 2.46
N LYS A 138 2.53 -16.97 3.41
CA LYS A 138 3.95 -17.33 3.26
C LYS A 138 4.72 -16.46 2.25
N PRO A 139 4.58 -15.15 2.27
CA PRO A 139 5.34 -14.30 1.37
C PRO A 139 6.84 -14.36 1.69
N THR A 140 7.67 -14.23 0.66
CA THR A 140 9.11 -14.03 0.84
C THR A 140 9.46 -12.58 1.12
N LEU A 141 8.57 -11.66 0.77
CA LEU A 141 8.71 -10.22 0.99
C LEU A 141 7.35 -9.58 1.29
N VAL A 142 7.33 -8.72 2.32
CA VAL A 142 6.21 -7.81 2.60
C VAL A 142 6.73 -6.38 2.53
N ILE A 143 6.14 -5.56 1.68
CA ILE A 143 6.51 -4.15 1.53
C ILE A 143 5.40 -3.30 2.13
N ILE A 144 5.74 -2.53 3.18
CA ILE A 144 4.77 -1.66 3.86
C ILE A 144 5.20 -0.20 3.66
N ASP A 145 4.34 0.61 3.07
CA ASP A 145 4.51 2.06 3.01
C ASP A 145 3.34 2.74 3.71
N SER A 146 3.61 3.36 4.86
CA SER A 146 2.58 3.94 5.73
C SER A 146 3.18 4.97 6.68
N GLU A 147 2.33 5.69 7.41
CA GLU A 147 2.77 6.52 8.52
C GLU A 147 3.16 5.69 9.75
N PHE A 148 4.27 6.06 10.38
CA PHE A 148 4.71 5.52 11.65
C PHE A 148 5.13 6.66 12.59
N ILE A 149 4.85 6.52 13.89
CA ILE A 149 5.33 7.47 14.89
C ILE A 149 6.80 7.16 15.18
N LYS A 150 7.67 8.17 15.09
CA LYS A 150 9.06 8.09 15.55
C LYS A 150 9.09 8.27 17.07
N ALA A 151 8.91 7.17 17.79
CA ALA A 151 8.95 7.14 19.26
C ALA A 151 9.73 5.90 19.72
N ASP A 152 10.46 6.04 20.80
CA ASP A 152 11.23 4.95 21.41
C ASP A 152 10.33 3.91 22.08
N ASN A 153 9.13 4.32 22.49
CA ASN A 153 8.15 3.45 23.10
C ASN A 153 7.27 2.76 22.05
N ALA A 154 6.95 1.49 22.29
CA ALA A 154 5.93 0.78 21.55
C ALA A 154 4.56 1.35 21.90
N MET A 155 3.90 1.99 20.93
CA MET A 155 2.59 2.63 21.12
C MET A 155 1.81 2.70 19.81
N VAL A 156 0.49 2.84 19.91
CA VAL A 156 -0.40 3.15 18.79
C VAL A 156 -1.13 4.45 19.13
N GLN A 157 -0.98 5.46 18.29
CA GLN A 157 -1.76 6.69 18.39
C GLN A 157 -3.13 6.46 17.75
N VAL A 158 -4.17 6.58 18.56
CA VAL A 158 -5.55 6.46 18.09
C VAL A 158 -6.01 7.77 17.50
N LEU A 159 -6.55 7.71 16.29
CA LEU A 159 -7.08 8.86 15.54
C LEU A 159 -8.51 8.58 15.11
N LYS A 160 -9.24 9.68 14.82
CA LYS A 160 -10.59 9.64 14.24
C LYS A 160 -10.51 10.11 12.79
N GLU A 161 -11.01 9.30 11.85
CA GLU A 161 -11.02 9.61 10.43
C GLU A 161 -12.43 9.75 9.89
N GLU A 162 -12.64 10.70 9.00
CA GLU A 162 -13.86 10.85 8.23
C GLU A 162 -13.89 9.85 7.07
N ILE A 163 -14.94 9.03 6.99
CA ILE A 163 -15.02 7.94 6.00
C ILE A 163 -15.46 8.39 4.60
N SER A 164 -15.92 9.64 4.45
CA SER A 164 -16.31 10.20 3.14
C SER A 164 -15.09 10.49 2.23
N ASN A 165 -13.90 10.64 2.81
CA ASN A 165 -12.67 10.82 2.04
C ASN A 165 -12.20 9.44 1.49
N PRO A 166 -12.07 9.27 0.17
CA PRO A 166 -11.66 8.01 -0.43
C PRO A 166 -10.21 7.58 -0.10
N LEU A 167 -9.42 8.47 0.50
CA LEU A 167 -8.08 8.14 0.99
C LEU A 167 -8.07 7.63 2.45
N ASN A 168 -9.20 7.71 3.15
CA ASN A 168 -9.32 7.30 4.53
C ASN A 168 -9.92 5.89 4.64
N ALA A 169 -9.95 5.37 5.86
CA ALA A 169 -10.53 4.07 6.19
C ALA A 169 -12.01 3.95 5.76
N VAL A 170 -12.45 2.74 5.53
CA VAL A 170 -13.87 2.36 5.46
C VAL A 170 -14.37 1.96 6.85
N SER A 171 -15.68 1.95 7.04
CA SER A 171 -16.30 1.47 8.26
C SER A 171 -17.35 0.40 7.96
N ASP A 172 -17.31 -0.69 8.70
CA ASP A 172 -18.34 -1.74 8.66
C ASP A 172 -19.58 -1.38 9.48
N ILE A 173 -19.52 -0.28 10.26
CA ILE A 173 -20.64 0.20 11.06
C ILE A 173 -21.51 1.09 10.18
N PRO A 174 -22.80 0.76 9.98
CA PRO A 174 -23.69 1.59 9.17
C PRO A 174 -23.97 2.95 9.83
N ASP A 175 -24.28 3.94 8.99
CA ASP A 175 -24.71 5.29 9.40
C ASP A 175 -23.72 6.10 10.25
N VAL A 176 -22.44 5.71 10.27
CA VAL A 176 -21.37 6.52 10.87
C VAL A 176 -20.70 7.42 9.84
N THR A 177 -20.22 8.57 10.27
CA THR A 177 -19.46 9.50 9.43
C THR A 177 -17.95 9.40 9.66
N HIS A 178 -17.55 8.71 10.72
CA HIS A 178 -16.16 8.58 11.12
C HIS A 178 -15.88 7.17 11.62
N THR A 179 -14.63 6.76 11.48
CA THR A 179 -14.10 5.54 12.11
C THR A 179 -12.88 5.84 12.96
N VAL A 180 -12.41 4.84 13.69
CA VAL A 180 -11.22 4.92 14.53
C VAL A 180 -10.08 4.15 13.85
N VAL A 181 -8.93 4.78 13.76
CA VAL A 181 -7.72 4.20 13.15
C VAL A 181 -6.53 4.34 14.12
N GLY A 182 -5.47 3.60 13.86
CA GLY A 182 -4.28 3.61 14.67
C GLY A 182 -3.02 3.89 13.84
N VAL A 183 -2.16 4.78 14.31
CA VAL A 183 -0.82 4.97 13.75
C VAL A 183 0.17 4.32 14.72
N PRO A 184 0.81 3.19 14.37
CA PRO A 184 1.77 2.54 15.24
C PRO A 184 3.10 3.29 15.26
N SER A 185 3.84 3.17 16.35
CA SER A 185 5.24 3.59 16.40
C SER A 185 6.12 2.59 15.63
N LYS A 186 7.30 3.05 15.18
CA LYS A 186 8.33 2.15 14.62
C LYS A 186 8.63 1.01 15.58
N ARG A 187 8.72 1.30 16.89
CA ARG A 187 8.96 0.28 17.91
C ARG A 187 7.84 -0.74 18.03
N SER A 188 6.58 -0.33 17.85
CA SER A 188 5.45 -1.29 17.79
C SER A 188 5.57 -2.22 16.60
N MET A 189 5.96 -1.68 15.43
CA MET A 189 6.13 -2.49 14.21
C MET A 189 7.26 -3.52 14.40
N GLU A 190 8.38 -3.13 15.03
CA GLU A 190 9.49 -4.04 15.36
C GLU A 190 9.02 -5.20 16.24
N PHE A 191 8.24 -4.92 17.29
CA PHE A 191 7.68 -5.97 18.16
C PHE A 191 6.70 -6.89 17.45
N MET A 192 5.86 -6.36 16.55
CA MET A 192 4.94 -7.17 15.76
C MET A 192 5.69 -8.10 14.80
N ALA A 193 6.72 -7.58 14.13
CA ALA A 193 7.57 -8.37 13.24
C ALA A 193 8.33 -9.47 14.01
N GLU A 194 8.93 -9.14 15.15
CA GLU A 194 9.62 -10.11 16.01
C GLU A 194 8.68 -11.24 16.47
N ALA A 195 7.46 -10.89 16.90
CA ALA A 195 6.46 -11.88 17.35
C ALA A 195 6.05 -12.84 16.23
N LEU A 196 6.05 -12.38 14.98
CA LEU A 196 5.74 -13.18 13.79
C LEU A 196 6.99 -13.81 13.15
N ARG A 197 8.18 -13.63 13.73
CA ARG A 197 9.46 -14.11 13.21
C ARG A 197 9.77 -13.58 11.80
N MET A 198 9.35 -12.38 11.53
CA MET A 198 9.64 -11.65 10.29
C MET A 198 10.88 -10.78 10.51
N ASP A 199 11.82 -10.82 9.59
CA ASP A 199 12.92 -9.87 9.54
C ASP A 199 12.42 -8.52 9.05
N LEU A 200 12.68 -7.45 9.81
CA LEU A 200 12.26 -6.09 9.47
C LEU A 200 13.47 -5.24 9.07
N THR A 201 13.33 -4.55 7.96
CA THR A 201 14.30 -3.53 7.52
C THR A 201 13.56 -2.24 7.20
N TRP A 202 14.03 -1.12 7.76
CA TRP A 202 13.54 0.21 7.41
C TRP A 202 14.22 0.71 6.15
N VAL A 203 13.43 1.11 5.15
CA VAL A 203 13.95 1.74 3.93
C VAL A 203 14.53 3.11 4.26
N ASP A 204 15.70 3.39 3.73
CA ASP A 204 16.35 4.69 3.87
C ASP A 204 15.67 5.72 2.94
N HIS A 205 15.04 6.73 3.53
CA HIS A 205 14.37 7.80 2.77
C HIS A 205 15.36 8.81 2.18
N ASP A 206 16.61 8.83 2.63
CA ASP A 206 17.67 9.72 2.08
C ASP A 206 18.08 9.30 0.66
N LEU A 207 17.57 8.18 0.15
CA LEU A 207 17.64 7.81 -1.27
C LEU A 207 16.99 8.85 -2.19
N ILE A 208 16.03 9.63 -1.70
CA ILE A 208 15.42 10.72 -2.44
C ILE A 208 16.18 12.01 -2.14
N LEU A 209 16.81 12.57 -3.16
CA LEU A 209 17.57 13.82 -3.03
C LEU A 209 16.67 14.97 -2.56
N GLU A 210 17.21 15.91 -1.78
CA GLU A 210 16.47 17.03 -1.20
C GLU A 210 15.69 17.85 -2.27
N GLY A 211 16.26 18.04 -3.46
CA GLY A 211 15.60 18.72 -4.57
C GLY A 211 14.41 17.94 -5.17
N ASP A 212 14.31 16.65 -4.91
CA ASP A 212 13.29 15.74 -5.43
C ASP A 212 12.19 15.41 -4.40
N GLN A 213 12.17 16.08 -3.24
CA GLN A 213 11.22 15.82 -2.16
C GLN A 213 9.86 16.54 -2.31
N THR A 214 9.63 17.23 -3.42
CA THR A 214 8.36 17.89 -3.70
C THR A 214 7.20 16.89 -3.62
N GLY A 215 6.15 17.22 -2.87
CA GLY A 215 5.02 16.33 -2.63
C GLY A 215 5.28 15.19 -1.63
N MET A 216 6.49 15.11 -1.05
CA MET A 216 6.93 14.08 -0.11
C MET A 216 7.14 14.61 1.32
N SER A 217 6.62 15.79 1.65
CA SER A 217 6.86 16.46 2.95
C SER A 217 6.46 15.62 4.16
N ASP A 218 5.50 14.73 4.01
CA ASP A 218 5.07 13.81 5.06
C ASP A 218 6.10 12.71 5.38
N TYR A 219 6.95 12.32 4.40
CA TYR A 219 8.07 11.37 4.61
C TYR A 219 9.18 11.98 5.45
N TYR A 220 9.35 13.30 5.40
CA TYR A 220 10.43 14.02 6.09
C TYR A 220 9.92 14.83 7.28
N ARG A 221 8.64 14.69 7.63
CA ARG A 221 8.05 15.37 8.79
C ARG A 221 8.70 14.89 10.07
N GLU A 222 9.08 15.83 10.92
CA GLU A 222 9.62 15.53 12.24
C GLU A 222 8.59 14.74 13.07
N GLY A 223 9.03 13.68 13.74
CA GLY A 223 8.20 12.83 14.59
C GLY A 223 7.37 11.76 13.88
N ARG A 224 7.34 11.71 12.54
CA ARG A 224 6.63 10.67 11.76
C ARG A 224 7.48 10.14 10.61
N LYS A 225 7.20 8.86 10.23
CA LYS A 225 7.85 8.00 9.19
C LYS A 225 9.28 7.60 9.44
#